data_de7b9b4ef285af435a3fcead0d5f5b0e
#
_entry.id   de7b9b4ef285af435a3fcead0d5f5b0e
#
_cell.length_a   1.000
_cell.length_b   1.000
_cell.length_c   1.000
_cell.angle_alpha   90.00
_cell.angle_beta   90.00
_cell.angle_gamma   90.00
#
_symmetry.space_group_name_H-M   'P 1'
#
loop_
_entity.id
_entity.type
_entity.pdbx_description
1 polymer ?
#
loop_
_entity_poly.entity_id
_entity_poly.type
_entity_poly.pdbx_seq_one_letter_code
_entity_poly.pdbx_strand_id
1 'polypeptide(L)'
;MPTVLEFAGNVVVLAIVGLALFCYVIEFDLILGQRDAQWMRQARIWLRVLPILLSALPLLGLLGTITGLLTTFGAMARSGELSQTFVTRGIAEALITTQLGLIMVIPGLLLCSFIRRRHRELVRP
;
A
#
# COMPACT_ATOMS: atom_id res chain seq x y z
N MET A 1 2.39 -16.96 -22.06
CA MET A 1 3.18 -15.74 -21.86
C MET A 1 2.38 -14.74 -21.02
N PRO A 2 2.97 -14.26 -19.93
CA PRO A 2 2.32 -13.19 -19.22
C PRO A 2 2.21 -11.96 -20.14
N THR A 3 1.02 -11.45 -20.27
CA THR A 3 0.79 -10.20 -20.99
C THR A 3 1.41 -9.05 -20.23
N VAL A 4 1.72 -7.94 -20.91
CA VAL A 4 2.25 -6.73 -20.30
C VAL A 4 1.37 -6.29 -19.12
N LEU A 5 0.10 -6.59 -19.17
CA LEU A 5 -0.91 -6.20 -18.19
C LEU A 5 -0.88 -7.09 -16.94
N GLU A 6 -0.58 -8.38 -17.07
CA GLU A 6 -0.32 -9.25 -15.94
C GLU A 6 0.97 -8.85 -15.23
N PHE A 7 1.97 -8.46 -16.00
CA PHE A 7 3.22 -7.93 -15.47
C PHE A 7 2.98 -6.62 -14.70
N ALA A 8 2.16 -5.74 -15.25
CA ALA A 8 1.80 -4.49 -14.58
C ALA A 8 1.07 -4.74 -13.26
N GLY A 9 0.14 -5.71 -13.22
CA GLY A 9 -0.55 -6.13 -12.02
C GLY A 9 0.41 -6.67 -10.96
N ASN A 10 1.37 -7.49 -11.35
CA ASN A 10 2.39 -8.02 -10.46
C ASN A 10 3.32 -6.92 -9.92
N VAL A 11 3.66 -5.94 -10.76
CA VAL A 11 4.47 -4.78 -10.35
C VAL A 11 3.73 -3.96 -9.30
N VAL A 12 2.43 -3.74 -9.47
CA VAL A 12 1.62 -3.00 -8.50
C VAL A 12 1.58 -3.73 -7.15
N VAL A 13 1.37 -5.05 -7.15
CA VAL A 13 1.39 -5.86 -5.92
C VAL A 13 2.76 -5.79 -5.24
N LEU A 14 3.83 -5.93 -6.00
CA LEU A 14 5.19 -5.82 -5.48
C LEU A 14 5.46 -4.42 -4.89
N ALA A 15 4.96 -3.37 -5.54
CA ALA A 15 5.09 -2.00 -5.05
C ALA A 15 4.35 -1.82 -3.72
N ILE A 16 3.13 -2.36 -3.60
CA ILE A 16 2.34 -2.31 -2.36
C ILE A 16 3.09 -3.02 -1.23
N VAL A 17 3.53 -4.25 -1.46
CA VAL A 17 4.24 -5.06 -0.46
C VAL A 17 5.57 -4.40 -0.08
N GLY A 18 6.33 -3.95 -1.06
CA GLY A 18 7.62 -3.27 -0.83
C GLY A 18 7.48 -2.00 -0.02
N LEU A 19 6.51 -1.16 -0.37
CA LEU A 19 6.25 0.08 0.36
C LEU A 19 5.75 -0.20 1.78
N ALA A 20 4.87 -1.18 1.94
CA ALA A 20 4.37 -1.60 3.25
C ALA A 20 5.51 -2.10 4.13
N LEU A 21 6.38 -2.96 3.62
CA LEU A 21 7.54 -3.45 4.35
C LEU A 21 8.48 -2.33 4.76
N PHE A 22 8.74 -1.40 3.86
CA PHE A 22 9.57 -0.22 4.13
C PHE A 22 9.00 0.60 5.29
N CYS A 23 7.70 0.90 5.24
CA CYS A 23 7.03 1.66 6.30
C CYS A 23 7.05 0.90 7.63
N TYR A 24 6.78 -0.41 7.62
CA TYR A 24 6.77 -1.22 8.84
C TYR A 24 8.15 -1.34 9.45
N VAL A 25 9.20 -1.49 8.65
CA VAL A 25 10.58 -1.52 9.15
C VAL A 25 10.91 -0.21 9.88
N ILE A 26 10.56 0.92 9.31
CA ILE A 26 10.79 2.23 9.92
C ILE A 26 9.98 2.37 11.21
N GLU A 27 8.72 1.96 11.20
CA GLU A 27 7.86 2.01 12.40
C GLU A 27 8.43 1.15 13.53
N PHE A 28 8.86 -0.08 13.23
CA PHE A 28 9.50 -0.95 14.20
C PHE A 28 10.78 -0.35 14.75
N ASP A 29 11.59 0.23 13.89
CA ASP A 29 12.83 0.88 14.30
C ASP A 29 12.56 2.05 15.27
N LEU A 30 11.51 2.83 15.00
CA LEU A 30 11.10 3.92 15.88
C LEU A 30 10.54 3.41 17.22
N ILE A 31 9.84 2.28 17.22
CA ILE A 31 9.28 1.68 18.45
C ILE A 31 10.39 1.11 19.34
N LEU A 32 11.35 0.41 18.74
CA LEU A 32 12.42 -0.28 19.44
C LEU A 32 13.62 0.60 19.75
N GLY A 33 13.72 1.78 19.12
CA GLY A 33 14.84 2.68 19.29
C GLY A 33 14.94 3.29 20.68
N GLN A 34 16.18 3.58 21.12
CA GLN A 34 16.43 4.28 22.37
C GLN A 34 15.96 5.73 22.24
N ARG A 35 15.24 6.20 23.24
CA ARG A 35 14.61 7.53 23.24
C ARG A 35 15.59 8.62 23.66
N ASP A 36 16.57 8.87 22.81
CA ASP A 36 17.51 9.98 22.98
C ASP A 36 17.12 11.18 22.09
N ALA A 37 17.92 12.24 22.12
CA ALA A 37 17.70 13.44 21.32
C ALA A 37 17.72 13.13 19.81
N GLN A 38 18.56 12.17 19.41
CA GLN A 38 18.67 11.75 18.02
C GLN A 38 17.41 11.00 17.57
N TRP A 39 16.86 10.15 18.45
CA TRP A 39 15.59 9.47 18.19
C TRP A 39 14.45 10.48 17.98
N MET A 40 14.40 11.51 18.81
CA MET A 40 13.35 12.55 18.72
C MET A 40 13.41 13.31 17.39
N ARG A 41 14.61 13.59 16.88
CA ARG A 41 14.78 14.23 15.58
C ARG A 41 14.31 13.34 14.45
N GLN A 42 14.74 12.08 14.46
CA GLN A 42 14.35 11.09 13.45
C GLN A 42 12.85 10.82 13.49
N ALA A 43 12.29 10.68 14.68
CA ALA A 43 10.86 10.45 14.85
C ALA A 43 10.03 11.63 14.31
N ARG A 44 10.50 12.86 14.53
CA ARG A 44 9.80 14.05 14.01
C ARG A 44 9.73 14.02 12.47
N ILE A 45 10.82 13.67 11.81
CA ILE A 45 10.88 13.59 10.35
C ILE A 45 10.00 12.46 9.84
N TRP A 46 10.15 11.25 10.39
CA TRP A 46 9.42 10.08 9.95
C TRP A 46 7.93 10.15 10.26
N LEU A 47 7.53 10.80 11.35
CA LEU A 47 6.11 11.00 11.67
C LEU A 47 5.41 11.95 10.70
N ARG A 48 6.16 12.76 9.96
CA ARG A 48 5.61 13.56 8.85
C ARG A 48 5.52 12.76 7.57
N VAL A 49 6.53 11.93 7.30
CA VAL A 49 6.68 11.21 6.03
C VAL A 49 5.84 9.94 6.00
N LEU A 50 5.79 9.19 7.11
CA LEU A 50 5.09 7.90 7.17
C LEU A 50 3.60 7.97 6.79
N PRO A 51 2.81 8.94 7.27
CA PRO A 51 1.41 9.02 6.85
C PRO A 51 1.25 9.24 5.35
N ILE A 52 2.15 9.99 4.75
CA ILE A 52 2.14 10.25 3.31
C ILE A 52 2.43 8.95 2.54
N LEU A 53 3.47 8.23 2.95
CA LEU A 53 3.83 6.95 2.34
C LEU A 53 2.74 5.90 2.53
N LEU A 54 2.16 5.82 3.72
CA LEU A 54 1.08 4.89 4.02
C LEU A 54 -0.18 5.22 3.20
N SER A 55 -0.45 6.50 2.97
CA SER A 55 -1.58 6.94 2.12
C SER A 55 -1.41 6.51 0.67
N ALA A 56 -0.19 6.26 0.23
CA ALA A 56 0.08 5.75 -1.12
C ALA A 56 -0.39 4.31 -1.30
N LEU A 57 -0.50 3.51 -0.23
CA LEU A 57 -0.92 2.11 -0.32
C LEU A 57 -2.33 1.94 -0.90
N PRO A 58 -3.37 2.66 -0.41
CA PRO A 58 -4.69 2.59 -1.03
C PRO A 58 -4.69 3.12 -2.46
N LEU A 59 -3.87 4.13 -2.75
CA LEU A 59 -3.76 4.68 -4.11
C LEU A 59 -3.16 3.66 -5.07
N LEU A 60 -2.16 2.91 -4.64
CA LEU A 60 -1.60 1.81 -5.43
C LEU A 60 -2.63 0.68 -5.63
N GLY A 61 -3.43 0.39 -4.60
CA GLY A 61 -4.52 -0.56 -4.71
C GLY A 61 -5.56 -0.12 -5.73
N LEU A 62 -5.92 1.15 -5.74
CA LEU A 62 -6.83 1.73 -6.73
C LEU A 62 -6.23 1.65 -8.15
N LEU A 63 -4.95 1.94 -8.29
CA LEU A 63 -4.23 1.80 -9.55
C LEU A 63 -4.32 0.36 -10.08
N GLY A 64 -4.15 -0.62 -9.20
CA GLY A 64 -4.29 -2.03 -9.54
C GLY A 64 -5.69 -2.38 -10.03
N THR A 65 -6.73 -1.82 -9.42
CA THR A 65 -8.12 -2.00 -9.84
C THR A 65 -8.34 -1.45 -11.26
N ILE A 66 -7.90 -0.23 -11.50
CA ILE A 66 -8.04 0.42 -12.81
C ILE A 66 -7.30 -0.38 -13.87
N THR A 67 -6.07 -0.77 -13.60
CA THR A 67 -5.25 -1.58 -14.52
C THR A 67 -5.92 -2.92 -14.83
N GLY A 68 -6.44 -3.60 -13.80
CA GLY A 68 -7.13 -4.87 -13.95
C GLY A 68 -8.40 -4.77 -14.79
N LEU A 69 -9.19 -3.73 -14.58
CA LEU A 69 -10.41 -3.51 -15.36
C LEU A 69 -10.10 -3.15 -16.81
N LEU A 70 -9.10 -2.30 -17.03
CA LEU A 70 -8.67 -1.96 -18.39
C LEU A 70 -8.17 -3.16 -19.15
N THR A 71 -7.43 -4.06 -18.47
CA THR A 71 -6.95 -5.31 -19.04
C THR A 71 -8.14 -6.19 -19.48
N THR A 72 -9.10 -6.37 -18.59
CA THR A 72 -10.26 -7.23 -18.80
C THR A 72 -11.11 -6.72 -19.97
N PHE A 73 -11.47 -5.44 -19.95
CA PHE A 73 -12.29 -4.85 -20.99
C PHE A 73 -11.56 -4.74 -22.32
N GLY A 74 -10.24 -4.47 -22.28
CA GLY A 74 -9.41 -4.44 -23.48
C GLY A 74 -9.34 -5.80 -24.16
N ALA A 75 -9.21 -6.88 -23.41
CA ALA A 75 -9.21 -8.24 -23.92
C ALA A 75 -10.57 -8.61 -24.52
N MET A 76 -11.66 -8.21 -23.89
CA MET A 76 -13.01 -8.41 -24.42
C MET A 76 -13.22 -7.69 -25.76
N ALA A 77 -12.74 -6.45 -25.84
CA ALA A 77 -12.87 -5.67 -27.07
C ALA A 77 -12.11 -6.29 -28.24
N ARG A 78 -10.97 -6.94 -27.95
CA ARG A 78 -10.14 -7.58 -28.98
C ARG A 78 -10.69 -8.92 -29.43
N SER A 79 -11.15 -9.74 -28.48
CA SER A 79 -11.61 -11.11 -28.79
C SER A 79 -13.07 -11.16 -29.22
N GLY A 80 -13.86 -10.16 -28.87
CA GLY A 80 -15.31 -10.16 -29.12
C GLY A 80 -16.06 -11.17 -28.28
N GLU A 81 -15.38 -11.91 -27.42
CA GLU A 81 -16.00 -12.89 -26.54
C GLU A 81 -16.44 -12.22 -25.23
N LEU A 82 -17.72 -12.31 -24.95
CA LEU A 82 -18.34 -11.85 -23.71
C LEU A 82 -18.53 -13.05 -22.78
N SER A 83 -17.41 -13.66 -22.35
CA SER A 83 -17.47 -14.72 -21.36
C SER A 83 -17.68 -14.13 -19.98
N GLN A 84 -18.78 -14.46 -19.34
CA GLN A 84 -19.09 -14.04 -17.99
C GLN A 84 -18.02 -14.48 -16.99
N THR A 85 -17.50 -15.69 -17.16
CA THR A 85 -16.42 -16.24 -16.33
C THR A 85 -15.14 -15.41 -16.42
N PHE A 86 -14.77 -14.99 -17.62
CA PHE A 86 -13.57 -14.18 -17.87
C PHE A 86 -13.70 -12.80 -17.22
N VAL A 87 -14.85 -12.15 -17.37
CA VAL A 87 -15.11 -10.83 -16.77
C VAL A 87 -15.09 -10.90 -15.25
N THR A 88 -15.77 -11.90 -14.69
CA THR A 88 -15.83 -12.11 -13.23
C THR A 88 -14.44 -12.32 -12.65
N ARG A 89 -13.61 -13.11 -13.31
CA ARG A 89 -12.23 -13.38 -12.88
C ARG A 89 -11.39 -12.10 -12.91
N GLY A 90 -11.49 -11.30 -13.96
CA GLY A 90 -10.74 -10.05 -14.10
C GLY A 90 -11.13 -9.03 -13.02
N ILE A 91 -12.41 -8.91 -12.73
CA ILE A 91 -12.91 -8.03 -11.67
C ILE A 91 -12.43 -8.51 -10.31
N ALA A 92 -12.48 -9.82 -10.05
CA ALA A 92 -12.01 -10.39 -8.79
C ALA A 92 -10.51 -10.11 -8.56
N GLU A 93 -9.68 -10.29 -9.57
CA GLU A 93 -8.26 -10.00 -9.50
C GLU A 93 -7.99 -8.51 -9.23
N ALA A 94 -8.77 -7.62 -9.87
CA ALA A 94 -8.65 -6.18 -9.65
C ALA A 94 -9.01 -5.81 -8.20
N LEU A 95 -10.06 -6.40 -7.65
CA LEU A 95 -10.50 -6.12 -6.29
C LEU A 95 -9.51 -6.59 -5.22
N ILE A 96 -8.75 -7.65 -5.50
CA ILE A 96 -7.72 -8.16 -4.58
C ILE A 96 -6.64 -7.10 -4.32
N THR A 97 -6.21 -6.34 -5.33
CA THR A 97 -5.19 -5.30 -5.15
C THR A 97 -5.69 -4.16 -4.27
N THR A 98 -6.95 -3.76 -4.42
CA THR A 98 -7.58 -2.75 -3.54
C THR A 98 -7.64 -3.25 -2.10
N GLN A 99 -8.07 -4.49 -1.91
CA GLN A 99 -8.14 -5.12 -0.60
C GLN A 99 -6.75 -5.18 0.06
N LEU A 100 -5.72 -5.56 -0.70
CA LEU A 100 -4.34 -5.64 -0.20
C LEU A 100 -3.85 -4.28 0.27
N GLY A 101 -4.06 -3.23 -0.53
CA GLY A 101 -3.68 -1.86 -0.17
C GLY A 101 -4.36 -1.39 1.11
N LEU A 102 -5.64 -1.68 1.28
CA LEU A 102 -6.40 -1.31 2.47
C LEU A 102 -5.96 -2.10 3.71
N ILE A 103 -5.76 -3.41 3.58
CA ILE A 103 -5.30 -4.25 4.69
C ILE A 103 -3.92 -3.81 5.18
N MET A 104 -3.03 -3.44 4.26
CA MET A 104 -1.67 -3.02 4.60
C MET A 104 -1.63 -1.64 5.26
N VAL A 105 -2.52 -0.72 4.88
CA VAL A 105 -2.48 0.65 5.38
C VAL A 105 -3.03 0.79 6.80
N ILE A 106 -4.06 0.02 7.16
CA ILE A 106 -4.76 0.20 8.44
C ILE A 106 -3.84 -0.04 9.64
N PRO A 107 -3.13 -1.20 9.76
CA PRO A 107 -2.20 -1.39 10.87
C PRO A 107 -1.07 -0.36 10.88
N GLY A 108 -0.58 0.04 9.71
CA GLY A 108 0.47 1.04 9.59
C GLY A 108 0.06 2.39 10.15
N LEU A 109 -1.15 2.85 9.83
CA LEU A 109 -1.67 4.10 10.35
C LEU A 109 -1.90 4.05 11.86
N LEU A 110 -2.36 2.91 12.37
CA LEU A 110 -2.54 2.72 13.81
C LEU A 110 -1.21 2.77 14.55
N LEU A 111 -0.17 2.12 14.04
CA LEU A 111 1.18 2.17 14.60
C LEU A 111 1.76 3.59 14.53
N CYS A 112 1.58 4.28 13.42
CA CYS A 112 2.02 5.66 13.26
C CYS A 112 1.35 6.58 14.29
N SER A 113 0.06 6.40 14.51
CA SER A 113 -0.72 7.12 15.50
C SER A 113 -0.19 6.87 16.92
N PHE A 114 0.14 5.62 17.22
CA PHE A 114 0.71 5.22 18.52
C PHE A 114 2.08 5.87 18.75
N ILE A 115 2.95 5.85 17.75
CA ILE A 115 4.28 6.47 17.81
C ILE A 115 4.15 7.98 18.00
N ARG A 116 3.22 8.60 17.29
CA ARG A 116 2.96 10.04 17.39
C ARG A 116 2.49 10.42 18.78
N ARG A 117 1.62 9.62 19.38
CA ARG A 117 1.14 9.83 20.75
C ARG A 117 2.30 9.75 21.74
N ARG A 118 3.16 8.76 21.63
CA ARG A 118 4.35 8.63 22.48
C ARG A 118 5.33 9.78 22.31
N HIS A 119 5.53 10.23 21.09
CA HIS A 119 6.39 11.38 20.79
C HIS A 119 5.84 12.65 21.46
N ARG A 120 4.53 12.85 21.41
CA ARG A 120 3.88 14.01 22.07
C ARG A 120 4.06 13.97 23.57
N GLU A 121 3.92 12.82 24.20
CA GLU A 121 4.09 12.65 25.63
C GLU A 121 5.52 12.99 26.08
N LEU A 122 6.52 12.64 25.29
CA LEU A 122 7.92 12.92 25.59
C LEU A 122 8.30 14.39 25.37
N VAL A 123 7.62 15.08 24.45
CA VAL A 123 7.88 16.50 24.14
C VAL A 123 7.17 17.42 25.11
N ARG A 124 6.06 17.01 25.71
CA ARG A 124 5.38 17.79 26.73
C ARG A 124 6.19 17.84 28.02
N PRO A 125 6.48 19.07 28.57
CA PRO A 125 7.14 19.21 29.87
C PRO A 125 6.27 18.69 31.00
#